data_7aa3ae85a9888a1ad1ac74377be68701
#
_entry.id   7aa3ae85a9888a1ad1ac74377be68701
#
_cell.length_a   1.000
_cell.length_b   1.000
_cell.length_c   1.000
_cell.angle_alpha   90.00
_cell.angle_beta   90.00
_cell.angle_gamma   90.00
#
_symmetry.space_group_name_H-M   'P 1'
#
loop_
_entity.id
_entity.type
_entity.pdbx_description
1 polymer ?
#
loop_
_entity_poly.entity_id
_entity_poly.type
_entity_poly.pdbx_seq_one_letter_code
_entity_poly.pdbx_strand_id
1 'polypeptide(L)'
;MVSKKLEAAINKQINAELWSAYLYLSMSSHFGSEGLPGFANWFKVQFHEEQDHAQKLINYLVAKGNRVELMPIERVDTSWKSVLSAFEETLKHERVVTSLINDLVALARGENDYATENMLQWFVSEQVEEEETAQSMIDSLKLIGNNGFGIYTMDKELGQRIYTPLDTATTT
;
A
#
# COMPACT_ATOMS: atom_id res chain seq x y z
N MET A 1 6.16 4.79 -25.70
CA MET A 1 7.09 4.12 -24.75
C MET A 1 7.63 5.18 -23.80
N VAL A 2 7.73 4.85 -22.52
CA VAL A 2 8.51 5.66 -21.58
C VAL A 2 10.01 5.40 -21.75
N SER A 3 10.86 6.28 -21.22
CA SER A 3 12.31 6.11 -21.28
C SER A 3 12.75 4.83 -20.54
N LYS A 4 13.93 4.32 -20.84
CA LYS A 4 14.50 3.16 -20.11
C LYS A 4 14.73 3.45 -18.63
N LYS A 5 14.99 4.71 -18.27
CA LYS A 5 15.16 5.12 -16.89
C LYS A 5 13.83 5.12 -16.14
N LEU A 6 12.77 5.65 -16.73
CA LEU A 6 11.40 5.58 -16.17
C LEU A 6 10.88 4.13 -16.12
N GLU A 7 11.09 3.32 -17.18
CA GLU A 7 10.74 1.89 -17.18
C GLU A 7 11.37 1.17 -15.98
N ALA A 8 12.66 1.37 -15.77
CA ALA A 8 13.36 0.74 -14.64
C ALA A 8 12.85 1.24 -13.27
N ALA A 9 12.55 2.53 -13.15
CA ALA A 9 12.04 3.11 -11.92
C ALA A 9 10.60 2.63 -11.61
N ILE A 10 9.72 2.55 -12.61
CA ILE A 10 8.36 2.02 -12.45
C ILE A 10 8.40 0.52 -12.10
N ASN A 11 9.29 -0.27 -12.70
CA ASN A 11 9.46 -1.68 -12.32
C ASN A 11 9.89 -1.85 -10.86
N LYS A 12 10.75 -0.95 -10.34
CA LYS A 12 11.10 -0.93 -8.91
C LYS A 12 9.89 -0.60 -8.04
N GLN A 13 9.04 0.33 -8.48
CA GLN A 13 7.83 0.67 -7.74
C GLN A 13 6.82 -0.50 -7.75
N ILE A 14 6.64 -1.20 -8.87
CA ILE A 14 5.82 -2.42 -8.92
C ILE A 14 6.30 -3.42 -7.85
N ASN A 15 7.60 -3.59 -7.71
CA ASN A 15 8.16 -4.48 -6.69
C ASN A 15 7.91 -3.95 -5.27
N ALA A 16 7.97 -2.64 -5.05
CA ALA A 16 7.66 -2.02 -3.76
C ALA A 16 6.20 -2.25 -3.36
N GLU A 17 5.24 -2.06 -4.28
CA GLU A 17 3.81 -2.32 -4.03
C GLU A 17 3.56 -3.82 -3.72
N LEU A 18 4.18 -4.72 -4.47
CA LEU A 18 4.07 -6.16 -4.21
C LEU A 18 4.72 -6.55 -2.87
N TRP A 19 5.78 -5.87 -2.45
CA TRP A 19 6.37 -6.06 -1.12
C TRP A 19 5.45 -5.55 -0.03
N SER A 20 4.80 -4.37 -0.22
CA SER A 20 3.77 -3.84 0.68
C SER A 20 2.62 -4.84 0.84
N ALA A 21 2.12 -5.38 -0.27
CA ALA A 21 1.08 -6.41 -0.25
C ALA A 21 1.53 -7.62 0.59
N TYR A 22 2.76 -8.09 0.41
CA TYR A 22 3.29 -9.23 1.16
C TYR A 22 3.43 -8.93 2.65
N LEU A 23 3.86 -7.71 3.02
CA LEU A 23 3.89 -7.23 4.40
C LEU A 23 2.49 -7.27 5.04
N TYR A 24 1.49 -6.71 4.38
CA TYR A 24 0.12 -6.67 4.90
C TYR A 24 -0.53 -8.05 4.97
N LEU A 25 -0.22 -8.96 4.05
CA LEU A 25 -0.61 -10.36 4.17
C LEU A 25 -0.01 -11.03 5.41
N SER A 26 1.24 -10.72 5.74
CA SER A 26 1.92 -11.20 6.95
C SER A 26 1.26 -10.65 8.22
N MET A 27 0.95 -9.35 8.26
CA MET A 27 0.22 -8.71 9.37
C MET A 27 -1.17 -9.32 9.55
N SER A 28 -1.91 -9.54 8.44
CA SER A 28 -3.22 -10.20 8.46
C SER A 28 -3.14 -11.60 9.10
N SER A 29 -2.15 -12.38 8.68
CA SER A 29 -1.95 -13.75 9.21
C SER A 29 -1.60 -13.74 10.68
N HIS A 30 -0.74 -12.83 11.12
CA HIS A 30 -0.36 -12.66 12.52
C HIS A 30 -1.57 -12.34 13.40
N PHE A 31 -2.33 -11.29 13.08
CA PHE A 31 -3.50 -10.89 13.89
C PHE A 31 -4.63 -11.90 13.84
N GLY A 32 -4.78 -12.65 12.75
CA GLY A 32 -5.69 -13.79 12.69
C GLY A 32 -5.33 -14.86 13.70
N SER A 33 -4.04 -15.17 13.88
CA SER A 33 -3.56 -16.15 14.89
C SER A 33 -3.66 -15.64 16.33
N GLU A 34 -3.65 -14.32 16.53
CA GLU A 34 -3.80 -13.68 17.85
C GLU A 34 -5.28 -13.51 18.28
N GLY A 35 -6.24 -13.98 17.47
CA GLY A 35 -7.66 -13.89 17.79
C GLY A 35 -8.27 -12.51 17.55
N LEU A 36 -7.67 -11.71 16.66
CA LEU A 36 -8.10 -10.38 16.25
C LEU A 36 -8.55 -10.38 14.76
N PRO A 37 -9.69 -11.05 14.44
CA PRO A 37 -10.11 -11.23 13.04
C PRO A 37 -10.46 -9.93 12.31
N GLY A 38 -10.86 -8.89 13.02
CA GLY A 38 -11.16 -7.58 12.43
C GLY A 38 -9.90 -6.85 11.98
N PHE A 39 -8.87 -6.83 12.82
CA PHE A 39 -7.55 -6.31 12.43
C PHE A 39 -6.94 -7.14 11.30
N ALA A 40 -7.07 -8.48 11.36
CA ALA A 40 -6.66 -9.34 10.28
C ALA A 40 -7.37 -9.00 8.96
N ASN A 41 -8.67 -8.73 9.01
CA ASN A 41 -9.44 -8.31 7.85
C ASN A 41 -8.98 -6.97 7.30
N TRP A 42 -8.69 -6.00 8.16
CA TRP A 42 -8.19 -4.68 7.74
C TRP A 42 -6.90 -4.82 6.92
N PHE A 43 -5.93 -5.56 7.42
CA PHE A 43 -4.67 -5.82 6.71
C PHE A 43 -4.85 -6.70 5.47
N LYS A 44 -5.86 -7.59 5.47
CA LYS A 44 -6.18 -8.36 4.26
C LYS A 44 -6.74 -7.47 3.15
N VAL A 45 -7.53 -6.47 3.48
CA VAL A 45 -8.00 -5.48 2.50
C VAL A 45 -6.82 -4.68 1.96
N GLN A 46 -5.92 -4.18 2.82
CA GLN A 46 -4.69 -3.51 2.39
C GLN A 46 -3.86 -4.38 1.44
N PHE A 47 -3.69 -5.67 1.74
CA PHE A 47 -3.01 -6.61 0.85
C PHE A 47 -3.61 -6.60 -0.57
N HIS A 48 -4.91 -6.56 -0.71
CA HIS A 48 -5.57 -6.52 -2.02
C HIS A 48 -5.41 -5.16 -2.70
N GLU A 49 -5.50 -4.07 -1.96
CA GLU A 49 -5.31 -2.71 -2.47
C GLU A 49 -3.90 -2.52 -3.02
N GLU A 50 -2.87 -3.00 -2.33
CA GLU A 50 -1.48 -2.97 -2.83
C GLU A 50 -1.26 -3.80 -4.09
N GLN A 51 -1.99 -4.91 -4.24
CA GLN A 51 -1.97 -5.67 -5.49
C GLN A 51 -2.57 -4.86 -6.65
N ASP A 52 -3.64 -4.10 -6.39
CA ASP A 52 -4.24 -3.21 -7.38
C ASP A 52 -3.30 -2.07 -7.76
N HIS A 53 -2.55 -1.49 -6.79
CA HIS A 53 -1.52 -0.48 -7.04
C HIS A 53 -0.44 -1.02 -7.98
N ALA A 54 0.09 -2.20 -7.68
CA ALA A 54 1.06 -2.86 -8.55
C ALA A 54 0.48 -3.11 -9.95
N GLN A 55 -0.77 -3.62 -10.03
CA GLN A 55 -1.43 -3.92 -11.29
C GLN A 55 -1.66 -2.67 -12.14
N LYS A 56 -1.98 -1.53 -11.52
CA LYS A 56 -2.14 -0.24 -12.21
C LYS A 56 -0.84 0.19 -12.90
N LEU A 57 0.30 0.07 -12.22
CA LEU A 57 1.61 0.36 -12.80
C LEU A 57 1.98 -0.62 -13.92
N ILE A 58 1.71 -1.93 -13.73
CA ILE A 58 1.90 -2.97 -14.73
C ILE A 58 1.11 -2.64 -16.00
N ASN A 59 -0.18 -2.34 -15.86
CA ASN A 59 -1.06 -2.01 -16.98
C ASN A 59 -0.56 -0.77 -17.72
N TYR A 60 -0.08 0.24 -16.99
CA TYR A 60 0.49 1.44 -17.59
C TYR A 60 1.73 1.13 -18.42
N LEU A 61 2.70 0.38 -17.90
CA LEU A 61 3.90 0.00 -18.66
C LEU A 61 3.55 -0.79 -19.92
N VAL A 62 2.63 -1.76 -19.81
CA VAL A 62 2.17 -2.57 -20.95
C VAL A 62 1.50 -1.67 -22.00
N ALA A 63 0.61 -0.77 -21.60
CA ALA A 63 -0.05 0.16 -22.50
C ALA A 63 0.95 1.11 -23.23
N LYS A 64 2.06 1.44 -22.57
CA LYS A 64 3.15 2.23 -23.17
C LYS A 64 4.08 1.40 -24.06
N GLY A 65 3.87 0.10 -24.19
CA GLY A 65 4.73 -0.80 -24.97
C GLY A 65 6.09 -1.04 -24.32
N ASN A 66 6.18 -0.88 -23.01
CA ASN A 66 7.36 -1.13 -22.19
C ASN A 66 7.30 -2.52 -21.53
N ARG A 67 8.45 -2.99 -21.06
CA ARG A 67 8.56 -4.31 -20.42
C ARG A 67 8.34 -4.23 -18.92
N VAL A 68 7.52 -5.13 -18.41
CA VAL A 68 7.41 -5.42 -16.98
C VAL A 68 8.45 -6.46 -16.59
N GLU A 69 9.23 -6.16 -15.55
CA GLU A 69 10.24 -7.06 -15.00
C GLU A 69 9.93 -7.27 -13.51
N LEU A 70 9.39 -8.45 -13.18
CA LEU A 70 9.11 -8.80 -11.79
C LEU A 70 10.40 -9.21 -11.09
N MET A 71 10.69 -8.54 -9.98
CA MET A 71 11.86 -8.79 -9.15
C MET A 71 11.49 -9.68 -7.95
N PRO A 72 12.47 -10.32 -7.28
CA PRO A 72 12.21 -11.05 -6.04
C PRO A 72 11.58 -10.15 -4.98
N ILE A 73 10.60 -10.69 -4.24
CA ILE A 73 10.02 -10.02 -3.08
C ILE A 73 10.85 -10.42 -1.87
N GLU A 74 11.46 -9.42 -1.23
CA GLU A 74 12.26 -9.62 -0.03
C GLU A 74 11.41 -10.05 1.16
N ARG A 75 12.08 -10.65 2.15
CA ARG A 75 11.44 -11.09 3.38
C ARG A 75 10.76 -9.91 4.10
N VAL A 76 9.59 -10.18 4.67
CA VAL A 76 8.86 -9.28 5.57
C VAL A 76 8.89 -9.80 7.01
N ASP A 77 8.60 -8.94 7.97
CA ASP A 77 8.41 -9.34 9.36
C ASP A 77 7.15 -10.22 9.50
N THR A 78 7.14 -11.07 10.50
CA THR A 78 6.11 -12.09 10.72
C THR A 78 5.43 -12.01 12.09
N SER A 79 5.82 -11.05 12.93
CA SER A 79 5.25 -10.87 14.26
C SER A 79 5.35 -9.42 14.72
N TRP A 80 4.35 -8.95 15.45
CA TRP A 80 4.25 -7.59 16.00
C TRP A 80 3.90 -7.66 17.49
N LYS A 81 4.46 -6.75 18.28
CA LYS A 81 4.27 -6.73 19.74
C LYS A 81 2.83 -6.34 20.14
N SER A 82 2.18 -5.54 19.33
CA SER A 82 0.82 -5.04 19.55
C SER A 82 0.21 -4.53 18.25
N VAL A 83 -1.11 -4.36 18.24
CA VAL A 83 -1.80 -3.72 17.13
C VAL A 83 -1.25 -2.31 16.89
N LEU A 84 -1.02 -1.53 17.96
CA LEU A 84 -0.47 -0.18 17.85
C LEU A 84 0.90 -0.20 17.16
N SER A 85 1.80 -1.11 17.55
CA SER A 85 3.13 -1.19 16.92
C SER A 85 3.06 -1.55 15.43
N ALA A 86 2.09 -2.37 15.02
CA ALA A 86 1.89 -2.69 13.61
C ALA A 86 1.42 -1.47 12.81
N PHE A 87 0.49 -0.67 13.33
CA PHE A 87 0.06 0.56 12.66
C PHE A 87 1.14 1.65 12.63
N GLU A 88 1.97 1.75 13.67
CA GLU A 88 3.12 2.66 13.66
C GLU A 88 4.15 2.24 12.59
N GLU A 89 4.36 0.96 12.39
CA GLU A 89 5.19 0.42 11.31
C GLU A 89 4.54 0.65 9.94
N THR A 90 3.22 0.44 9.81
CA THR A 90 2.45 0.76 8.62
C THR A 90 2.64 2.22 8.20
N LEU A 91 2.42 3.17 9.10
CA LEU A 91 2.60 4.61 8.80
C LEU A 91 4.05 4.92 8.38
N LYS A 92 5.02 4.33 9.05
CA LYS A 92 6.43 4.50 8.67
C LYS A 92 6.70 3.96 7.27
N HIS A 93 6.10 2.81 6.94
CA HIS A 93 6.23 2.21 5.62
C HIS A 93 5.56 3.08 4.55
N GLU A 94 4.31 3.53 4.77
CA GLU A 94 3.61 4.39 3.80
C GLU A 94 4.37 5.68 3.49
N ARG A 95 5.05 6.27 4.47
CA ARG A 95 5.93 7.41 4.25
C ARG A 95 7.14 7.10 3.35
N VAL A 96 7.65 5.88 3.40
CA VAL A 96 8.68 5.42 2.45
C VAL A 96 8.09 5.30 1.04
N VAL A 97 6.90 4.70 0.90
CA VAL A 97 6.21 4.59 -0.40
C VAL A 97 5.90 5.98 -0.96
N THR A 98 5.42 6.91 -0.14
CA THR A 98 5.21 8.32 -0.53
C THR A 98 6.48 8.94 -1.12
N SER A 99 7.64 8.71 -0.48
CA SER A 99 8.92 9.21 -1.00
C SER A 99 9.27 8.60 -2.36
N LEU A 100 9.06 7.29 -2.52
CA LEU A 100 9.30 6.60 -3.80
C LEU A 100 8.40 7.12 -4.93
N ILE A 101 7.13 7.37 -4.64
CA ILE A 101 6.17 7.95 -5.61
C ILE A 101 6.60 9.38 -5.97
N ASN A 102 7.00 10.20 -5.00
CA ASN A 102 7.49 11.56 -5.27
C ASN A 102 8.75 11.57 -6.15
N ASP A 103 9.66 10.61 -5.95
CA ASP A 103 10.86 10.44 -6.78
C ASP A 103 10.49 10.07 -8.23
N LEU A 104 9.46 9.21 -8.42
CA LEU A 104 8.95 8.88 -9.74
C LEU A 104 8.33 10.10 -10.44
N VAL A 105 7.53 10.89 -9.71
CA VAL A 105 6.94 12.14 -10.24
C VAL A 105 8.04 13.11 -10.65
N ALA A 106 9.05 13.30 -9.81
CA ALA A 106 10.19 14.17 -10.12
C ALA A 106 10.95 13.69 -11.35
N LEU A 107 11.13 12.38 -11.50
CA LEU A 107 11.79 11.78 -12.65
C LEU A 107 10.96 12.00 -13.94
N ALA A 108 9.66 11.71 -13.91
CA ALA A 108 8.77 11.91 -15.06
C ALA A 108 8.76 13.38 -15.51
N ARG A 109 8.65 14.30 -14.56
CA ARG A 109 8.73 15.75 -14.81
C ARG A 109 10.07 16.16 -15.41
N GLY A 110 11.18 15.65 -14.87
CA GLY A 110 12.54 15.93 -15.37
C GLY A 110 12.79 15.43 -16.79
N GLU A 111 12.05 14.42 -17.23
CA GLU A 111 12.09 13.91 -18.62
C GLU A 111 11.02 14.51 -19.53
N ASN A 112 10.19 15.44 -19.03
CA ASN A 112 9.03 16.00 -19.71
C ASN A 112 8.00 14.94 -20.15
N ASP A 113 7.93 13.80 -19.44
CA ASP A 113 6.91 12.78 -19.67
C ASP A 113 5.65 13.09 -18.85
N TYR A 114 4.90 14.07 -19.34
CA TYR A 114 3.66 14.54 -18.71
C TYR A 114 2.58 13.48 -18.63
N ALA A 115 2.60 12.48 -19.50
CA ALA A 115 1.65 11.37 -19.44
C ALA A 115 1.93 10.47 -18.23
N THR A 116 3.21 10.16 -17.97
CA THR A 116 3.62 9.42 -16.76
C THR A 116 3.37 10.26 -15.50
N GLU A 117 3.74 11.56 -15.53
CA GLU A 117 3.45 12.46 -14.41
C GLU A 117 1.96 12.49 -14.06
N ASN A 118 1.08 12.61 -15.06
CA ASN A 118 -0.38 12.62 -14.87
C ASN A 118 -0.90 11.29 -14.28
N MET A 119 -0.41 10.15 -14.76
CA MET A 119 -0.78 8.84 -14.23
C MET A 119 -0.36 8.70 -12.76
N LEU A 120 0.81 9.21 -12.40
CA LEU A 120 1.33 9.17 -11.03
C LEU A 120 0.57 10.07 -10.05
N GLN A 121 -0.20 11.08 -10.51
CA GLN A 121 -0.99 11.94 -9.62
C GLN A 121 -2.04 11.15 -8.82
N TRP A 122 -2.57 10.07 -9.38
CA TRP A 122 -3.44 9.16 -8.65
C TRP A 122 -2.70 8.58 -7.42
N PHE A 123 -1.47 8.08 -7.60
CA PHE A 123 -0.66 7.56 -6.49
C PHE A 123 -0.28 8.63 -5.46
N VAL A 124 -0.05 9.87 -5.90
CA VAL A 124 0.19 11.00 -4.98
C VAL A 124 -1.01 11.22 -4.07
N SER A 125 -2.24 11.19 -4.65
CA SER A 125 -3.47 11.34 -3.88
C SER A 125 -3.71 10.15 -2.95
N GLU A 126 -3.46 8.94 -3.44
CA GLU A 126 -3.59 7.70 -2.67
C GLU A 126 -2.68 7.72 -1.44
N GLN A 127 -1.41 8.09 -1.58
CA GLN A 127 -0.48 8.15 -0.47
C GLN A 127 -0.89 9.15 0.63
N VAL A 128 -1.58 10.23 0.29
CA VAL A 128 -2.18 11.14 1.29
C VAL A 128 -3.23 10.39 2.11
N GLU A 129 -4.09 9.61 1.46
CA GLU A 129 -5.15 8.84 2.10
C GLU A 129 -4.59 7.68 2.94
N GLU A 130 -3.57 6.97 2.44
CA GLU A 130 -2.90 5.89 3.16
C GLU A 130 -2.23 6.36 4.46
N GLU A 131 -1.48 7.46 4.40
CA GLU A 131 -0.87 8.05 5.60
C GLU A 131 -1.92 8.57 6.60
N GLU A 132 -2.99 9.23 6.13
CA GLU A 132 -4.08 9.73 6.97
C GLU A 132 -4.81 8.56 7.65
N THR A 133 -5.10 7.50 6.91
CA THR A 133 -5.78 6.30 7.42
C THR A 133 -4.93 5.61 8.49
N ALA A 134 -3.64 5.38 8.22
CA ALA A 134 -2.74 4.78 9.21
C ALA A 134 -2.59 5.65 10.46
N GLN A 135 -2.49 6.97 10.30
CA GLN A 135 -2.41 7.90 11.44
C GLN A 135 -3.70 7.89 12.27
N SER A 136 -4.87 7.89 11.64
CA SER A 136 -6.18 7.81 12.32
C SER A 136 -6.32 6.54 13.15
N MET A 137 -5.82 5.40 12.63
CA MET A 137 -5.79 4.13 13.38
C MET A 137 -4.88 4.23 14.61
N ILE A 138 -3.70 4.82 14.46
CA ILE A 138 -2.77 5.05 15.58
C ILE A 138 -3.41 5.92 16.66
N ASP A 139 -4.06 7.01 16.26
CA ASP A 139 -4.68 7.95 17.21
C ASP A 139 -5.82 7.27 17.98
N SER A 140 -6.65 6.48 17.29
CA SER A 140 -7.72 5.70 17.91
C SER A 140 -7.16 4.66 18.89
N LEU A 141 -6.10 3.95 18.52
CA LEU A 141 -5.45 2.95 19.37
C LEU A 141 -4.79 3.59 20.59
N LYS A 142 -4.18 4.76 20.48
CA LYS A 142 -3.63 5.53 21.60
C LYS A 142 -4.72 6.00 22.55
N LEU A 143 -5.87 6.42 22.02
CA LEU A 143 -7.03 6.81 22.84
C LEU A 143 -7.60 5.60 23.62
N ILE A 144 -7.69 4.44 22.99
CA ILE A 144 -8.14 3.18 23.61
C ILE A 144 -7.15 2.73 24.69
N GLY A 145 -5.86 2.88 24.46
CA GLY A 145 -4.82 2.39 25.37
C GLY A 145 -4.91 0.90 25.61
N ASN A 146 -4.79 0.48 26.86
CA ASN A 146 -4.85 -0.93 27.26
C ASN A 146 -6.28 -1.43 27.54
N ASN A 147 -7.32 -0.75 27.07
CA ASN A 147 -8.70 -1.15 27.31
C ASN A 147 -9.10 -2.29 26.36
N GLY A 148 -9.20 -3.50 26.91
CA GLY A 148 -9.56 -4.70 26.12
C GLY A 148 -10.94 -4.62 25.47
N PHE A 149 -11.91 -3.93 26.08
CA PHE A 149 -13.22 -3.72 25.47
C PHE A 149 -13.14 -2.75 24.28
N GLY A 150 -12.31 -1.72 24.38
CA GLY A 150 -12.05 -0.82 23.26
C GLY A 150 -11.40 -1.53 22.07
N ILE A 151 -10.40 -2.38 22.33
CA ILE A 151 -9.76 -3.22 21.29
C ILE A 151 -10.79 -4.17 20.65
N TYR A 152 -11.61 -4.83 21.47
CA TYR A 152 -12.66 -5.73 20.98
C TYR A 152 -13.68 -5.00 20.10
N THR A 153 -14.11 -3.80 20.49
CA THR A 153 -15.07 -3.00 19.72
C THR A 153 -14.48 -2.58 18.37
N MET A 154 -13.25 -2.09 18.40
CA MET A 154 -12.53 -1.69 17.19
C MET A 154 -12.32 -2.89 16.24
N ASP A 155 -11.96 -4.06 16.78
CA ASP A 155 -11.83 -5.29 15.99
C ASP A 155 -13.15 -5.64 15.26
N LYS A 156 -14.30 -5.52 15.96
CA LYS A 156 -15.61 -5.76 15.33
C LYS A 156 -15.94 -4.77 14.23
N GLU A 157 -15.60 -3.51 14.40
CA GLU A 157 -15.78 -2.47 13.38
C GLU A 157 -14.91 -2.75 12.15
N LEU A 158 -13.64 -3.04 12.34
CA LEU A 158 -12.69 -3.32 11.25
C LEU A 158 -13.05 -4.60 10.47
N GLY A 159 -13.71 -5.55 11.12
CA GLY A 159 -14.25 -6.74 10.46
C GLY A 159 -15.32 -6.44 9.41
N GLN A 160 -15.89 -5.23 9.40
CA GLN A 160 -16.89 -4.81 8.41
C GLN A 160 -16.26 -4.17 7.15
N ARG A 161 -14.95 -3.88 7.15
CA ARG A 161 -14.28 -3.32 5.98
C ARG A 161 -14.37 -4.30 4.81
N ILE A 162 -14.82 -3.80 3.67
CA ILE A 162 -14.98 -4.58 2.43
C ILE A 162 -13.95 -4.07 1.42
N TYR A 163 -13.21 -4.98 0.82
CA TYR A 163 -12.35 -4.66 -0.30
C TYR A 163 -13.18 -4.32 -1.53
N THR A 164 -12.86 -3.21 -2.17
CA THR A 164 -13.43 -2.80 -3.45
C THR A 164 -12.31 -2.73 -4.48
N PRO A 165 -12.28 -3.61 -5.49
CA PRO A 165 -11.25 -3.58 -6.53
C PRO A 165 -11.18 -2.23 -7.23
N LEU A 166 -9.98 -1.76 -7.54
CA LEU A 166 -9.81 -0.63 -8.42
C LEU A 166 -10.35 -1.00 -9.81
N ASP A 167 -11.22 -0.14 -10.35
CA ASP A 167 -11.68 -0.30 -11.72
C ASP A 167 -10.53 0.00 -12.69
N THR A 168 -9.81 -1.05 -13.08
CA THR A 168 -8.67 -0.96 -14.02
C THR A 168 -9.12 -0.71 -15.47
N ALA A 169 -10.43 -0.58 -15.70
CA ALA A 169 -11.04 -0.52 -17.03
C ALA A 169 -11.19 0.91 -17.60
N THR A 170 -10.83 1.97 -16.87
CA THR A 170 -10.99 3.34 -17.38
C THR A 170 -9.67 4.07 -17.54
N THR A 171 -8.98 3.74 -18.65
CA THR A 171 -8.12 4.73 -19.32
C THR A 171 -8.28 4.53 -20.84
N THR A 172 -9.39 4.98 -21.37
CA THR A 172 -9.53 5.32 -22.80
C THR A 172 -9.27 6.78 -22.98
#